data_85ffe7fcf1f36e4d16e79364a85a4b57
#
_entry.id   85ffe7fcf1f36e4d16e79364a85a4b57
#
_cell.length_a   1.000
_cell.length_b   1.000
_cell.length_c   1.000
_cell.angle_alpha   90.00
_cell.angle_beta   90.00
_cell.angle_gamma   90.00
#
_symmetry.space_group_name_H-M   'P 1'
#
loop_
_entity.id
_entity.type
_entity.pdbx_description
1 polymer ?
#
loop_
_entity_poly.entity_id
_entity_poly.type
_entity_poly.pdbx_seq_one_letter_code
_entity_poly.pdbx_strand_id
1 'polypeptide(L)'
;AGALVSASLPQPLTTVSDNAEMYVYFSMTENQLRQLLRKYRIPEKAIEQMPQIELQLNDGSMYGEKGRIATFSGQINRETGSVSVRSVFPNPDKMLWSGGIGNVIIRRTVDDCIVIPQNVTYELQDKIVVYKVVDDCAVATFITVERLHDGKTYIVTGGLRPGDVLISDGIGQLK
;
A
#
# COMPACT_ATOMS: atom_id res chain seq x y z
N ALA A 1 -19.55 -28.76 42.77
CA ALA A 1 -18.78 -27.60 43.23
C ALA A 1 -19.39 -26.35 42.62
N GLY A 2 -20.05 -25.50 43.44
CA GLY A 2 -20.62 -24.24 43.01
C GLY A 2 -19.75 -23.10 43.51
N ALA A 3 -19.46 -22.14 42.63
CA ALA A 3 -18.84 -20.87 43.03
C ALA A 3 -19.92 -19.89 43.47
N LEU A 4 -19.72 -19.20 44.58
CA LEU A 4 -20.63 -18.14 45.01
C LEU A 4 -20.40 -16.91 44.14
N VAL A 5 -21.44 -16.47 43.45
CA VAL A 5 -21.40 -15.30 42.59
C VAL A 5 -22.12 -14.15 43.25
N SER A 6 -21.50 -13.00 43.43
CA SER A 6 -22.05 -11.80 44.01
C SER A 6 -21.90 -10.63 43.03
N ALA A 7 -22.87 -9.72 43.02
CA ALA A 7 -22.85 -8.49 42.22
C ALA A 7 -21.71 -7.51 42.60
N SER A 8 -21.04 -7.77 43.73
CA SER A 8 -19.91 -6.97 44.22
C SER A 8 -18.55 -7.54 43.88
N LEU A 9 -18.48 -8.58 43.05
CA LEU A 9 -17.18 -9.10 42.57
C LEU A 9 -16.48 -8.08 41.64
N PRO A 10 -15.22 -7.73 41.93
CA PRO A 10 -14.50 -6.72 41.12
C PRO A 10 -14.10 -7.22 39.72
N GLN A 11 -14.21 -8.51 39.46
CA GLN A 11 -13.89 -9.12 38.17
C GLN A 11 -15.18 -9.61 37.48
N PRO A 12 -15.34 -9.39 36.17
CA PRO A 12 -16.44 -9.94 35.42
C PRO A 12 -16.34 -11.48 35.39
N LEU A 13 -17.48 -12.15 35.44
CA LEU A 13 -17.56 -13.62 35.39
C LEU A 13 -17.14 -14.19 34.06
N THR A 14 -17.38 -13.44 33.01
CA THR A 14 -17.02 -13.77 31.64
C THR A 14 -16.99 -12.52 30.79
N THR A 15 -16.25 -12.55 29.71
CA THR A 15 -16.23 -11.50 28.70
C THR A 15 -16.88 -12.06 27.43
N VAL A 16 -17.90 -11.36 26.93
CA VAL A 16 -18.53 -11.69 25.65
C VAL A 16 -18.02 -10.70 24.63
N SER A 17 -17.50 -11.21 23.53
CA SER A 17 -16.96 -10.43 22.41
C SER A 17 -17.79 -10.71 21.17
N ASP A 18 -18.24 -9.67 20.49
CA ASP A 18 -18.80 -9.79 19.16
C ASP A 18 -17.66 -9.69 18.14
N ASN A 19 -17.40 -10.76 17.45
CA ASN A 19 -16.32 -10.88 16.48
C ASN A 19 -16.87 -10.95 15.03
N ALA A 20 -18.09 -10.48 14.78
CA ALA A 20 -18.66 -10.46 13.43
C ALA A 20 -17.92 -9.50 12.50
N GLU A 21 -17.39 -8.39 13.06
CA GLU A 21 -16.50 -7.46 12.38
C GLU A 21 -15.22 -7.29 13.21
N MET A 22 -14.09 -7.22 12.52
CA MET A 22 -12.78 -7.02 13.16
C MET A 22 -12.17 -5.70 12.75
N TYR A 23 -11.68 -4.98 13.76
CA TYR A 23 -10.92 -3.75 13.54
C TYR A 23 -9.44 -4.09 13.38
N VAL A 24 -8.89 -3.70 12.23
CA VAL A 24 -7.45 -3.84 11.96
C VAL A 24 -6.82 -2.46 11.97
N TYR A 25 -5.80 -2.29 12.80
CA TYR A 25 -5.03 -1.06 12.92
C TYR A 25 -3.70 -1.22 12.22
N PHE A 26 -3.37 -0.29 11.36
CA PHE A 26 -2.09 -0.25 10.68
C PHE A 26 -1.57 1.19 10.59
N SER A 27 -0.27 1.34 10.35
CA SER A 27 0.35 2.66 10.23
C SER A 27 0.65 2.98 8.77
N MET A 28 0.40 4.21 8.39
CA MET A 28 0.71 4.78 7.09
C MET A 28 1.63 5.97 7.27
N THR A 29 2.65 6.13 6.44
CA THR A 29 3.52 7.31 6.51
C THR A 29 2.77 8.57 6.11
N GLU A 30 3.19 9.72 6.65
CA GLU A 30 2.61 11.01 6.30
C GLU A 30 2.65 11.27 4.79
N ASN A 31 3.73 10.88 4.11
CA ASN A 31 3.85 11.05 2.67
C ASN A 31 2.83 10.22 1.89
N GLN A 32 2.59 8.98 2.29
CA GLN A 32 1.55 8.12 1.70
C GLN A 32 0.16 8.72 1.92
N LEU A 33 -0.12 9.19 3.12
CA LEU A 33 -1.37 9.87 3.42
C LEU A 33 -1.56 11.13 2.57
N ARG A 34 -0.53 11.97 2.44
CA ARG A 34 -0.57 13.18 1.61
C ARG A 34 -0.81 12.85 0.13
N GLN A 35 -0.17 11.82 -0.41
CA GLN A 35 -0.40 11.35 -1.79
C GLN A 35 -1.86 10.91 -1.98
N LEU A 36 -2.39 10.18 -1.01
CA LEU A 36 -3.77 9.75 -1.00
C LEU A 36 -4.74 10.94 -0.98
N LEU A 37 -4.53 11.89 -0.06
CA LEU A 37 -5.39 13.06 0.12
C LEU A 37 -5.28 14.08 -1.02
N ARG A 38 -4.17 14.11 -1.78
CA ARG A 38 -4.07 14.96 -2.99
C ARG A 38 -5.10 14.60 -4.05
N LYS A 39 -5.47 13.33 -4.15
CA LYS A 39 -6.53 12.87 -5.07
C LYS A 39 -7.92 13.29 -4.59
N TYR A 40 -8.10 13.41 -3.28
CA TYR A 40 -9.37 13.74 -2.64
C TYR A 40 -9.19 14.98 -1.76
N ARG A 41 -9.92 16.05 -2.04
CA ARG A 41 -9.78 17.32 -1.29
C ARG A 41 -10.24 17.27 0.17
N ILE A 42 -11.03 16.27 0.52
CA ILE A 42 -11.65 16.11 1.84
C ILE A 42 -11.36 14.69 2.34
N PRO A 43 -10.83 14.52 3.58
CA PRO A 43 -10.49 13.21 4.13
C PRO A 43 -11.66 12.22 4.18
N GLU A 44 -12.86 12.68 4.53
CA GLU A 44 -14.07 11.83 4.59
C GLU A 44 -14.41 11.27 3.21
N LYS A 45 -14.35 12.10 2.16
CA LYS A 45 -14.57 11.65 0.78
C LYS A 45 -13.48 10.69 0.29
N ALA A 46 -12.25 10.86 0.80
CA ALA A 46 -11.18 9.93 0.52
C ALA A 46 -11.50 8.54 1.08
N ILE A 47 -12.03 8.45 2.29
CA ILE A 47 -12.43 7.18 2.93
C ILE A 47 -13.52 6.48 2.12
N GLU A 48 -14.56 7.20 1.70
CA GLU A 48 -15.68 6.63 0.94
C GLU A 48 -15.27 6.11 -0.45
N GLN A 49 -14.30 6.77 -1.09
CA GLN A 49 -13.85 6.45 -2.44
C GLN A 49 -12.60 5.56 -2.47
N MET A 50 -12.07 5.19 -1.32
CA MET A 50 -10.93 4.28 -1.26
C MET A 50 -11.31 2.90 -1.78
N PRO A 51 -10.38 2.25 -2.50
CA PRO A 51 -10.58 0.87 -2.88
C PRO A 51 -10.68 -0.01 -1.64
N GLN A 52 -11.37 -1.12 -1.79
CA GLN A 52 -11.36 -2.16 -0.80
C GLN A 52 -9.92 -2.62 -0.54
N ILE A 53 -9.63 -2.93 0.70
CA ILE A 53 -8.31 -3.38 1.15
C ILE A 53 -8.32 -4.88 1.39
N GLU A 54 -7.18 -5.50 1.21
CA GLU A 54 -6.98 -6.93 1.44
C GLU A 54 -6.11 -7.13 2.68
N LEU A 55 -6.29 -8.26 3.34
CA LEU A 55 -5.52 -8.65 4.52
C LEU A 55 -4.72 -9.92 4.22
N GLN A 56 -3.41 -9.84 4.37
CA GLN A 56 -2.55 -11.00 4.37
C GLN A 56 -2.29 -11.42 5.82
N LEU A 57 -2.60 -12.66 6.14
CA LEU A 57 -2.38 -13.22 7.47
C LEU A 57 -0.90 -13.50 7.70
N ASN A 58 -0.54 -13.77 8.96
CA ASN A 58 0.85 -13.99 9.35
C ASN A 58 1.48 -15.25 8.74
N ASP A 59 0.66 -16.22 8.31
CA ASP A 59 1.09 -17.42 7.58
C ASP A 59 1.33 -17.17 6.08
N GLY A 60 1.14 -15.94 5.61
CA GLY A 60 1.26 -15.53 4.22
C GLY A 60 0.00 -15.75 3.38
N SER A 61 -1.01 -16.39 3.90
CA SER A 61 -2.29 -16.58 3.21
C SER A 61 -3.06 -15.27 3.09
N MET A 62 -3.87 -15.15 2.02
CA MET A 62 -4.77 -14.02 1.85
C MET A 62 -6.10 -14.30 2.52
N TYR A 63 -6.57 -13.37 3.32
CA TYR A 63 -7.91 -13.42 3.90
C TYR A 63 -8.96 -13.26 2.81
N GLY A 64 -10.01 -14.10 2.83
CA GLY A 64 -11.01 -14.16 1.76
C GLY A 64 -11.91 -12.94 1.65
N GLU A 65 -12.17 -12.27 2.79
CA GLU A 65 -13.03 -11.09 2.82
C GLU A 65 -12.23 -9.81 2.66
N LYS A 66 -12.81 -8.86 1.93
CA LYS A 66 -12.21 -7.53 1.74
C LYS A 66 -12.67 -6.57 2.84
N GLY A 67 -11.73 -5.78 3.32
CA GLY A 67 -11.99 -4.75 4.30
C GLY A 67 -12.15 -3.37 3.67
N ARG A 68 -12.53 -2.42 4.53
CA ARG A 68 -12.62 -0.99 4.19
C ARG A 68 -11.92 -0.16 5.24
N ILE A 69 -11.34 0.95 4.84
CA ILE A 69 -10.82 1.94 5.77
C ILE A 69 -12.01 2.65 6.43
N ALA A 70 -11.99 2.70 7.75
CA ALA A 70 -13.06 3.32 8.53
C ALA A 70 -12.67 4.74 8.96
N THR A 71 -11.42 4.94 9.39
CA THR A 71 -10.98 6.26 9.87
C THR A 71 -9.47 6.38 9.89
N PHE A 72 -8.97 7.60 9.78
CA PHE A 72 -7.59 7.98 10.05
C PHE A 72 -7.50 8.63 11.43
N SER A 73 -6.40 8.36 12.15
CA SER A 73 -6.06 9.13 13.33
C SER A 73 -5.84 10.60 12.90
N GLY A 74 -6.47 11.52 13.60
CA GLY A 74 -6.25 12.96 13.37
C GLY A 74 -4.87 13.45 13.81
N GLN A 75 -3.99 12.57 14.28
CA GLN A 75 -2.68 12.91 14.81
C GLN A 75 -1.59 12.10 14.14
N ILE A 76 -0.48 12.77 13.83
CA ILE A 76 0.75 12.14 13.35
C ILE A 76 1.59 11.80 14.58
N ASN A 77 2.02 10.55 14.68
CA ASN A 77 3.02 10.16 15.65
C ASN A 77 4.34 10.81 15.27
N ARG A 78 4.87 11.70 16.13
CA ARG A 78 6.07 12.49 15.86
C ARG A 78 7.36 11.66 15.84
N GLU A 79 7.38 10.54 16.55
CA GLU A 79 8.55 9.66 16.61
C GLU A 79 8.71 8.84 15.32
N THR A 80 7.58 8.38 14.75
CA THR A 80 7.58 7.49 13.58
C THR A 80 7.20 8.18 12.27
N GLY A 81 6.71 9.43 12.32
CA GLY A 81 6.18 10.15 11.15
C GLY A 81 4.99 9.45 10.50
N SER A 82 4.22 8.69 11.29
CA SER A 82 3.13 7.87 10.79
C SER A 82 1.78 8.26 11.35
N VAL A 83 0.73 7.92 10.61
CA VAL A 83 -0.67 8.07 10.99
C VAL A 83 -1.27 6.69 11.19
N SER A 84 -1.98 6.50 12.31
CA SER A 84 -2.70 5.27 12.54
C SER A 84 -4.00 5.27 11.74
N VAL A 85 -4.25 4.16 11.06
CA VAL A 85 -5.44 3.92 10.24
C VAL A 85 -6.21 2.76 10.85
N ARG A 86 -7.53 2.95 11.00
CA ARG A 86 -8.44 1.88 11.40
C ARG A 86 -9.24 1.41 10.20
N SER A 87 -9.22 0.13 9.97
CA SER A 87 -10.03 -0.55 8.97
C SER A 87 -10.96 -1.56 9.60
N VAL A 88 -12.00 -1.94 8.87
CA VAL A 88 -13.01 -2.91 9.29
C VAL A 88 -13.01 -4.05 8.28
N PHE A 89 -12.92 -5.27 8.79
CA PHE A 89 -13.03 -6.50 8.01
C PHE A 89 -14.21 -7.32 8.52
N PRO A 90 -15.11 -7.79 7.63
CA PRO A 90 -16.11 -8.80 7.99
C PRO A 90 -15.41 -10.08 8.48
N ASN A 91 -15.98 -10.75 9.46
CA ASN A 91 -15.41 -11.99 10.00
C ASN A 91 -16.49 -13.07 10.19
N PRO A 92 -17.16 -13.48 9.09
CA PRO A 92 -18.25 -14.44 9.16
C PRO A 92 -17.79 -15.80 9.68
N ASP A 93 -16.63 -16.26 9.26
CA ASP A 93 -16.06 -17.57 9.63
C ASP A 93 -15.27 -17.52 10.96
N LYS A 94 -15.24 -16.37 11.63
CA LYS A 94 -14.52 -16.16 12.90
C LYS A 94 -13.03 -16.55 12.83
N MET A 95 -12.43 -16.43 11.65
CA MET A 95 -11.01 -16.73 11.42
C MET A 95 -10.08 -15.65 12.00
N LEU A 96 -10.54 -14.41 12.07
CA LEU A 96 -9.78 -13.31 12.65
C LEU A 96 -9.99 -13.27 14.16
N TRP A 97 -8.89 -13.14 14.89
CA TRP A 97 -8.87 -13.08 16.35
C TRP A 97 -8.25 -11.77 16.83
N SER A 98 -8.73 -11.27 17.95
CA SER A 98 -8.13 -10.10 18.59
C SER A 98 -6.70 -10.42 19.01
N GLY A 99 -5.78 -9.49 18.69
CA GLY A 99 -4.34 -9.66 18.92
C GLY A 99 -3.60 -10.35 17.75
N GLY A 100 -4.32 -10.76 16.69
CA GLY A 100 -3.70 -11.27 15.46
C GLY A 100 -2.86 -10.19 14.75
N ILE A 101 -1.85 -10.64 14.00
CA ILE A 101 -0.94 -9.80 13.22
C ILE A 101 -1.07 -10.17 11.74
N GLY A 102 -0.96 -9.17 10.88
CA GLY A 102 -1.01 -9.36 9.43
C GLY A 102 -0.58 -8.10 8.68
N ASN A 103 -0.59 -8.18 7.37
CA ASN A 103 -0.27 -7.06 6.48
C ASN A 103 -1.52 -6.59 5.75
N VAL A 104 -1.79 -5.30 5.79
CA VAL A 104 -2.86 -4.68 4.99
C VAL A 104 -2.32 -4.33 3.61
N ILE A 105 -2.98 -4.81 2.57
CA ILE A 105 -2.63 -4.56 1.18
C ILE A 105 -3.63 -3.58 0.59
N ILE A 106 -3.13 -2.42 0.17
CA ILE A 106 -3.90 -1.39 -0.51
C ILE A 106 -3.48 -1.39 -1.97
N ARG A 107 -4.36 -1.89 -2.85
CA ARG A 107 -4.09 -1.89 -4.29
C ARG A 107 -4.41 -0.52 -4.88
N ARG A 108 -3.49 -0.02 -5.68
CA ARG A 108 -3.68 1.21 -6.44
C ARG A 108 -3.57 0.90 -7.93
N THR A 109 -4.58 1.26 -8.67
CA THR A 109 -4.53 1.23 -10.14
C THR A 109 -4.05 2.59 -10.63
N VAL A 110 -3.10 2.57 -11.53
CA VAL A 110 -2.61 3.75 -12.26
C VAL A 110 -2.96 3.52 -13.72
N ASP A 111 -3.88 4.32 -14.23
CA ASP A 111 -4.30 4.27 -15.62
C ASP A 111 -3.32 5.09 -16.49
N ASP A 112 -3.25 4.76 -17.78
CA ASP A 112 -2.45 5.48 -18.79
C ASP A 112 -0.97 5.67 -18.41
N CYS A 113 -0.37 4.65 -17.78
CA CYS A 113 1.05 4.69 -17.41
C CYS A 113 1.92 3.88 -18.37
N ILE A 114 3.14 4.34 -18.58
CA ILE A 114 4.19 3.59 -19.27
C ILE A 114 4.89 2.71 -18.24
N VAL A 115 4.92 1.41 -18.50
CA VAL A 115 5.63 0.44 -17.66
C VAL A 115 6.83 -0.07 -18.44
N ILE A 116 8.00 -0.04 -17.82
CA ILE A 116 9.23 -0.53 -18.40
C ILE A 116 9.92 -1.54 -17.48
N PRO A 117 10.61 -2.55 -18.02
CA PRO A 117 11.44 -3.42 -17.21
C PRO A 117 12.64 -2.64 -16.62
N GLN A 118 13.07 -3.02 -15.44
CA GLN A 118 14.20 -2.36 -14.77
C GLN A 118 15.53 -2.54 -15.55
N ASN A 119 15.70 -3.64 -16.28
CA ASN A 119 16.90 -3.93 -17.05
C ASN A 119 17.14 -2.97 -18.24
N VAL A 120 16.13 -2.23 -18.69
CA VAL A 120 16.30 -1.20 -19.74
C VAL A 120 16.71 0.16 -19.16
N THR A 121 16.91 0.24 -17.85
CA THR A 121 17.29 1.46 -17.14
C THR A 121 18.72 1.38 -16.66
N TYR A 122 19.33 2.53 -16.54
CA TYR A 122 20.66 2.71 -16.03
C TYR A 122 20.63 3.82 -14.97
N GLU A 123 21.25 3.57 -13.83
CA GLU A 123 21.26 4.53 -12.71
C GLU A 123 22.55 5.36 -12.78
N LEU A 124 22.41 6.66 -12.98
CA LEU A 124 23.49 7.61 -12.99
C LEU A 124 23.34 8.57 -11.82
N GLN A 125 24.15 8.37 -10.78
CA GLN A 125 24.01 9.08 -9.50
C GLN A 125 22.60 8.87 -8.94
N ASP A 126 21.83 9.91 -8.73
CA ASP A 126 20.46 9.84 -8.20
C ASP A 126 19.37 9.84 -9.30
N LYS A 127 19.76 9.68 -10.58
CA LYS A 127 18.85 9.79 -11.72
C LYS A 127 18.78 8.48 -12.48
N ILE A 128 17.59 8.14 -12.92
CA ILE A 128 17.36 6.99 -13.79
C ILE A 128 17.35 7.45 -15.24
N VAL A 129 18.11 6.76 -16.06
CA VAL A 129 18.33 7.07 -17.47
C VAL A 129 17.91 5.88 -18.31
N VAL A 130 17.31 6.13 -19.45
CA VAL A 130 17.09 5.17 -20.53
C VAL A 130 17.71 5.71 -21.81
N TYR A 131 18.08 4.81 -22.73
CA TYR A 131 18.49 5.20 -24.06
C TYR A 131 17.32 5.03 -25.02
N LYS A 132 16.89 6.17 -25.59
CA LYS A 132 15.87 6.20 -26.66
C LYS A 132 16.55 6.17 -28.02
N VAL A 133 15.93 5.46 -28.96
CA VAL A 133 16.32 5.56 -30.36
C VAL A 133 15.62 6.75 -31.00
N VAL A 134 16.38 7.73 -31.44
CA VAL A 134 15.90 8.91 -32.18
C VAL A 134 16.78 9.08 -33.41
N ASP A 135 16.20 9.07 -34.60
CA ASP A 135 16.93 9.19 -35.89
C ASP A 135 18.13 8.22 -35.98
N ASP A 136 17.90 6.95 -35.63
CA ASP A 136 18.91 5.87 -35.59
C ASP A 136 20.09 6.11 -34.61
N CYS A 137 19.95 7.10 -33.72
CA CYS A 137 20.90 7.40 -32.67
C CYS A 137 20.37 7.05 -31.29
N ALA A 138 21.29 6.56 -30.42
CA ALA A 138 20.97 6.34 -29.01
C ALA A 138 21.04 7.65 -28.22
N VAL A 139 19.94 8.14 -27.70
CA VAL A 139 19.87 9.39 -26.92
C VAL A 139 19.58 9.08 -25.46
N ALA A 140 20.51 9.44 -24.57
CA ALA A 140 20.31 9.31 -23.13
C ALA A 140 19.19 10.24 -22.67
N THR A 141 18.16 9.69 -22.04
CA THR A 141 16.99 10.42 -21.59
C THR A 141 16.77 10.17 -20.08
N PHE A 142 16.71 11.24 -19.32
CA PHE A 142 16.37 11.15 -17.90
C PHE A 142 14.89 10.88 -17.74
N ILE A 143 14.56 9.94 -16.88
CA ILE A 143 13.17 9.57 -16.59
C ILE A 143 12.89 9.66 -15.09
N THR A 144 11.64 9.94 -14.76
CA THR A 144 11.14 9.83 -13.40
C THR A 144 10.30 8.58 -13.29
N VAL A 145 10.58 7.74 -12.31
CA VAL A 145 9.91 6.46 -12.16
C VAL A 145 9.40 6.25 -10.75
N GLU A 146 8.38 5.43 -10.63
CA GLU A 146 7.89 4.85 -9.39
C GLU A 146 8.16 3.34 -9.43
N ARG A 147 8.83 2.83 -8.38
CA ARG A 147 9.19 1.40 -8.29
C ARG A 147 7.95 0.59 -7.95
N LEU A 148 7.69 -0.47 -8.71
CA LEU A 148 6.67 -1.46 -8.36
C LEU A 148 7.23 -2.44 -7.32
N HIS A 149 6.32 -3.03 -6.54
CA HIS A 149 6.67 -3.99 -5.48
C HIS A 149 7.19 -5.34 -6.02
N ASP A 150 7.08 -5.57 -7.33
CA ASP A 150 7.62 -6.76 -8.00
C ASP A 150 9.16 -6.74 -8.11
N GLY A 151 9.78 -5.58 -7.85
CA GLY A 151 11.21 -5.36 -7.95
C GLY A 151 11.81 -5.54 -9.35
N LYS A 152 10.96 -5.64 -10.38
CA LYS A 152 11.38 -5.90 -11.77
C LYS A 152 10.93 -4.84 -12.75
N THR A 153 9.92 -4.07 -12.40
CA THR A 153 9.30 -3.10 -13.29
C THR A 153 9.20 -1.72 -12.66
N TYR A 154 9.26 -0.71 -13.51
CA TYR A 154 9.06 0.68 -13.17
C TYR A 154 7.85 1.26 -13.88
N ILE A 155 7.05 2.04 -13.16
CA ILE A 155 6.07 2.95 -13.75
C ILE A 155 6.79 4.26 -14.05
N VAL A 156 6.79 4.67 -15.31
CA VAL A 156 7.36 5.95 -15.74
C VAL A 156 6.35 7.05 -15.52
N THR A 157 6.69 8.02 -14.68
CA THR A 157 5.85 9.19 -14.39
C THR A 157 6.26 10.43 -15.20
N GLY A 158 7.41 10.37 -15.87
CA GLY A 158 7.87 11.46 -16.73
C GLY A 158 9.12 11.08 -17.53
N GLY A 159 9.33 11.76 -18.67
CA GLY A 159 10.50 11.60 -19.52
C GLY A 159 10.32 10.68 -20.74
N LEU A 160 9.26 9.87 -20.78
CA LEU A 160 8.92 9.04 -21.95
C LEU A 160 7.53 9.37 -22.50
N ARG A 161 7.33 9.01 -23.76
CA ARG A 161 6.04 9.09 -24.45
C ARG A 161 5.65 7.71 -24.99
N PRO A 162 4.36 7.39 -25.08
CA PRO A 162 3.91 6.18 -25.75
C PRO A 162 4.46 6.13 -27.17
N GLY A 163 5.06 4.97 -27.54
CA GLY A 163 5.70 4.79 -28.85
C GLY A 163 7.21 5.05 -28.88
N ASP A 164 7.81 5.56 -27.80
CA ASP A 164 9.26 5.69 -27.71
C ASP A 164 9.93 4.29 -27.77
N VAL A 165 10.95 4.15 -28.59
CA VAL A 165 11.75 2.91 -28.71
C VAL A 165 12.93 3.00 -27.74
N LEU A 166 13.06 1.98 -26.87
CA LEU A 166 14.13 1.92 -25.87
C LEU A 166 15.12 0.82 -26.20
N ILE A 167 16.39 1.05 -25.89
CA ILE A 167 17.45 0.04 -26.01
C ILE A 167 17.39 -0.85 -24.77
N SER A 168 17.23 -2.17 -24.98
CA SER A 168 17.13 -3.16 -23.90
C SER A 168 18.44 -3.81 -23.53
N ASP A 169 19.38 -3.91 -24.48
CA ASP A 169 20.66 -4.58 -24.29
C ASP A 169 21.83 -3.71 -24.76
N GLY A 170 23.01 -3.97 -24.20
CA GLY A 170 24.23 -3.24 -24.58
C GLY A 170 24.36 -1.84 -23.98
N ILE A 171 23.51 -1.47 -23.05
CA ILE A 171 23.45 -0.13 -22.42
C ILE A 171 24.82 0.27 -21.84
N GLY A 172 25.57 -0.68 -21.25
CA GLY A 172 26.89 -0.41 -20.66
C GLY A 172 27.99 -0.09 -21.67
N GLN A 173 27.76 -0.27 -22.97
CA GLN A 173 28.71 0.03 -24.05
C GLN A 173 28.43 1.40 -24.70
N LEU A 174 27.30 1.99 -24.42
CA LEU A 174 26.92 3.32 -24.91
C LEU A 174 27.61 4.40 -24.04
N LYS A 175 28.37 5.27 -24.66
CA LYS A 175 29.06 6.41 -24.01
C LYS A 175 28.44 7.71 -24.46
#